data_1f19170dbca80410b331f2ffebc6d217
#
_entry.id   1f19170dbca80410b331f2ffebc6d217
#
_cell.length_a   1.000
_cell.length_b   1.000
_cell.length_c   1.000
_cell.angle_alpha   90.00
_cell.angle_beta   90.00
_cell.angle_gamma   90.00
#
_symmetry.space_group_name_H-M   'P 1'
#
loop_
_entity.id
_entity.type
_entity.pdbx_description
1 polymer ?
#
loop_
_entity_poly.entity_id
_entity_poly.type
_entity_poly.pdbx_seq_one_letter_code
_entity_poly.pdbx_strand_id
1 'polypeptide(L)'
;MNKRSIPALLAAIIALCTAQAVAQEVVKPKDKSGVSYAKDVAPVLEKFCAGCHNADEEHPSQLYLESYESLMKGGKHGVSIKPGSSKESLLMQKMSKEPPFGKVMPPPKKKTPTPEQVELIKAWIDQGAKKN
;
A
#
# COMPACT_ATOMS: atom_id res chain seq x y z
N MET A 1 -76.10 1.80 36.16
CA MET A 1 -76.00 1.31 34.78
C MET A 1 -75.47 2.47 33.93
N ASN A 2 -74.26 2.49 33.64
CA ASN A 2 -73.74 3.34 32.54
C ASN A 2 -72.31 2.86 32.14
N LYS A 3 -72.26 2.13 31.06
CA LYS A 3 -71.05 1.63 30.45
C LYS A 3 -70.43 2.79 29.72
N ARG A 4 -69.28 3.28 30.16
CA ARG A 4 -68.43 4.21 29.40
C ARG A 4 -67.34 3.41 28.75
N SER A 5 -67.44 3.24 27.45
CA SER A 5 -66.39 2.70 26.57
C SER A 5 -65.30 3.67 26.48
N ILE A 6 -64.07 3.22 26.78
CA ILE A 6 -62.80 3.95 26.53
C ILE A 6 -62.29 3.52 25.16
N PRO A 7 -62.13 4.42 24.21
CA PRO A 7 -61.45 4.05 22.95
C PRO A 7 -59.94 3.92 23.19
N ALA A 8 -59.41 2.74 22.94
CA ALA A 8 -57.98 2.49 22.93
C ALA A 8 -57.36 3.17 21.70
N LEU A 9 -56.69 4.28 21.93
CA LEU A 9 -55.77 4.89 20.96
C LEU A 9 -54.45 4.10 20.99
N LEU A 10 -54.35 3.11 20.11
CA LEU A 10 -53.08 2.45 19.81
C LEU A 10 -52.24 3.39 18.94
N ALA A 11 -51.35 4.13 19.57
CA ALA A 11 -50.29 4.84 18.87
C ALA A 11 -49.24 3.81 18.42
N ALA A 12 -49.36 3.37 17.19
CA ALA A 12 -48.30 2.58 16.53
C ALA A 12 -47.11 3.49 16.24
N ILE A 13 -46.13 3.48 17.12
CA ILE A 13 -44.80 4.06 16.83
C ILE A 13 -44.09 3.09 15.89
N ILE A 14 -44.18 3.35 14.59
CA ILE A 14 -43.38 2.70 13.60
C ILE A 14 -41.98 3.30 13.73
N ALA A 15 -41.11 2.60 14.45
CA ALA A 15 -39.69 2.89 14.47
C ALA A 15 -39.13 2.59 13.07
N LEU A 16 -38.98 3.65 12.29
CA LEU A 16 -38.31 3.59 10.98
C LEU A 16 -36.82 3.38 11.23
N CYS A 17 -36.40 2.12 11.36
CA CYS A 17 -35.01 1.72 11.40
C CYS A 17 -34.47 1.92 9.98
N THR A 18 -34.00 3.13 9.68
CA THR A 18 -33.21 3.38 8.48
C THR A 18 -31.88 2.70 8.67
N ALA A 19 -31.75 1.49 8.16
CA ALA A 19 -30.46 0.84 7.96
C ALA A 19 -29.66 1.70 6.97
N GLN A 20 -28.81 2.57 7.50
CA GLN A 20 -27.79 3.22 6.70
C GLN A 20 -26.82 2.13 6.28
N ALA A 21 -27.01 1.62 5.07
CA ALA A 21 -26.01 0.82 4.38
C ALA A 21 -24.79 1.73 4.20
N VAL A 22 -23.80 1.58 5.06
CA VAL A 22 -22.46 2.09 4.82
C VAL A 22 -22.01 1.40 3.53
N ALA A 23 -22.09 2.13 2.42
CA ALA A 23 -21.51 1.70 1.19
C ALA A 23 -20.01 1.57 1.47
N GLN A 24 -19.57 0.36 1.77
CA GLN A 24 -18.14 0.04 1.72
C GLN A 24 -17.75 0.26 0.28
N GLU A 25 -17.02 1.34 0.07
CA GLU A 25 -16.36 1.61 -1.19
C GLU A 25 -15.39 0.44 -1.41
N VAL A 26 -15.86 -0.54 -2.19
CA VAL A 26 -15.02 -1.64 -2.66
C VAL A 26 -13.96 -0.98 -3.51
N VAL A 27 -12.78 -0.75 -2.93
CA VAL A 27 -11.60 -0.32 -3.67
C VAL A 27 -11.37 -1.39 -4.73
N LYS A 28 -11.88 -1.10 -5.92
CA LYS A 28 -11.71 -1.95 -7.11
C LYS A 28 -10.22 -2.15 -7.29
N PRO A 29 -9.72 -3.38 -7.40
CA PRO A 29 -8.30 -3.61 -7.65
C PRO A 29 -7.91 -2.77 -8.86
N LYS A 30 -6.99 -1.83 -8.66
CA LYS A 30 -6.50 -0.98 -9.75
C LYS A 30 -5.98 -1.92 -10.83
N ASP A 31 -6.50 -1.78 -12.05
CA ASP A 31 -5.98 -2.48 -13.20
C ASP A 31 -4.45 -2.27 -13.23
N LYS A 32 -3.71 -3.37 -13.14
CA LYS A 32 -2.25 -3.35 -13.07
C LYS A 32 -1.60 -3.02 -14.41
N SER A 33 -2.40 -2.82 -15.47
CA SER A 33 -1.91 -2.29 -16.73
C SER A 33 -1.59 -0.80 -16.59
N GLY A 34 -0.36 -0.41 -16.88
CA GLY A 34 0.06 0.99 -16.87
C GLY A 34 0.31 1.58 -15.47
N VAL A 35 1.00 0.85 -14.59
CA VAL A 35 1.42 1.39 -13.28
C VAL A 35 2.42 2.51 -13.48
N SER A 36 2.14 3.67 -12.87
CA SER A 36 3.00 4.85 -12.93
C SER A 36 3.99 4.88 -11.77
N TYR A 37 5.27 5.16 -12.07
CA TYR A 37 6.23 5.43 -11.02
C TYR A 37 5.80 6.60 -10.15
N ALA A 38 5.52 7.75 -10.78
CA ALA A 38 5.24 8.99 -10.06
C ALA A 38 3.96 8.94 -9.22
N LYS A 39 2.91 8.28 -9.72
CA LYS A 39 1.59 8.25 -9.05
C LYS A 39 1.41 7.08 -8.10
N ASP A 40 2.02 5.94 -8.40
CA ASP A 40 1.70 4.69 -7.71
C ASP A 40 2.87 4.16 -6.87
N VAL A 41 4.11 4.28 -7.35
CA VAL A 41 5.28 3.67 -6.71
C VAL A 41 6.01 4.67 -5.81
N ALA A 42 6.33 5.86 -6.30
CA ALA A 42 7.09 6.85 -5.55
C ALA A 42 6.45 7.21 -4.20
N PRO A 43 5.11 7.43 -4.08
CA PRO A 43 4.48 7.70 -2.79
C PRO A 43 4.61 6.55 -1.78
N VAL A 44 4.67 5.30 -2.26
CA VAL A 44 4.86 4.13 -1.40
C VAL A 44 6.30 4.10 -0.89
N LEU A 45 7.29 4.30 -1.76
CA LEU A 45 8.71 4.34 -1.38
C LEU A 45 8.99 5.49 -0.41
N GLU A 46 8.46 6.68 -0.68
CA GLU A 46 8.58 7.85 0.19
C GLU A 46 8.03 7.56 1.59
N LYS A 47 6.83 7.03 1.67
CA LYS A 47 6.14 6.80 2.94
C LYS A 47 6.77 5.71 3.81
N PHE A 48 7.31 4.65 3.21
CA PHE A 48 7.72 3.45 3.94
C PHE A 48 9.22 3.18 3.91
N CYS A 49 9.97 3.82 3.01
CA CYS A 49 11.37 3.49 2.77
C CYS A 49 12.31 4.70 2.86
N ALA A 50 11.97 5.81 2.21
CA ALA A 50 12.86 6.97 2.08
C ALA A 50 13.23 7.61 3.43
N GLY A 51 12.37 7.52 4.47
CA GLY A 51 12.70 8.01 5.80
C GLY A 51 13.96 7.41 6.43
N CYS A 52 14.41 6.24 5.95
CA CYS A 52 15.68 5.62 6.35
C CYS A 52 16.66 5.50 5.18
N HIS A 53 16.17 5.52 3.94
CA HIS A 53 16.94 5.38 2.72
C HIS A 53 16.96 6.69 1.93
N ASN A 54 17.51 7.74 2.55
CA ASN A 54 17.68 9.07 1.98
C ASN A 54 19.17 9.48 1.99
N ALA A 55 19.50 10.52 1.24
CA ALA A 55 20.87 10.99 1.10
C ALA A 55 21.31 11.94 2.23
N ASP A 56 20.41 12.37 3.10
CA ASP A 56 20.70 13.29 4.21
C ASP A 56 21.53 12.61 5.31
N GLU A 57 21.42 11.28 5.41
CA GLU A 57 22.18 10.46 6.35
C GLU A 57 22.96 9.38 5.60
N GLU A 58 24.21 9.12 6.03
CA GLU A 58 25.01 8.04 5.47
C GLU A 58 24.41 6.69 5.88
N HIS A 59 23.67 6.05 4.96
CA HIS A 59 23.09 4.74 5.20
C HIS A 59 24.08 3.62 4.84
N PRO A 60 24.26 2.60 5.70
CA PRO A 60 25.24 1.52 5.47
C PRO A 60 25.07 0.76 4.14
N SER A 61 23.85 0.71 3.59
CA SER A 61 23.60 0.08 2.29
C SER A 61 23.88 0.99 1.11
N GLN A 62 24.06 2.30 1.32
CA GLN A 62 24.18 3.32 0.27
C GLN A 62 23.05 3.24 -0.78
N LEU A 63 21.91 2.70 -0.39
CA LEU A 63 20.72 2.64 -1.21
C LEU A 63 19.80 3.80 -0.82
N TYR A 64 19.52 4.69 -1.75
CA TYR A 64 18.65 5.86 -1.55
C TYR A 64 17.40 5.69 -2.40
N LEU A 65 16.22 5.92 -1.79
CA LEU A 65 14.92 5.60 -2.38
C LEU A 65 14.01 6.83 -2.53
N GLU A 66 14.60 8.02 -2.45
CA GLU A 66 13.92 9.31 -2.55
C GLU A 66 13.69 9.78 -3.98
N SER A 67 14.37 9.18 -4.95
CA SER A 67 14.21 9.50 -6.37
C SER A 67 14.27 8.26 -7.24
N TYR A 68 13.72 8.37 -8.46
CA TYR A 68 13.83 7.31 -9.47
C TYR A 68 15.29 6.98 -9.80
N GLU A 69 16.12 8.01 -9.97
CA GLU A 69 17.52 7.88 -10.34
C GLU A 69 18.31 7.12 -9.27
N SER A 70 18.15 7.50 -8.01
CA SER A 70 18.82 6.85 -6.88
C SER A 70 18.33 5.41 -6.70
N LEU A 71 17.03 5.16 -6.85
CA LEU A 71 16.47 3.81 -6.83
C LEU A 71 17.08 2.92 -7.91
N MET A 72 17.17 3.41 -9.16
CA MET A 72 17.70 2.64 -10.28
C MET A 72 19.23 2.47 -10.23
N LYS A 73 19.95 3.42 -9.64
CA LYS A 73 21.40 3.32 -9.39
C LYS A 73 21.71 2.14 -8.46
N GLY A 74 20.83 1.87 -7.48
CA GLY A 74 21.06 0.86 -6.47
C GLY A 74 22.02 1.33 -5.36
N GLY A 75 22.58 0.38 -4.63
CA GLY A 75 23.44 0.64 -3.48
C GLY A 75 24.63 -0.29 -3.41
N LYS A 76 25.22 -0.43 -2.23
CA LYS A 76 26.41 -1.27 -1.96
C LYS A 76 26.28 -2.73 -2.43
N HIS A 77 25.06 -3.25 -2.43
CA HIS A 77 24.77 -4.64 -2.83
C HIS A 77 24.36 -4.78 -4.30
N GLY A 78 24.57 -3.75 -5.11
CA GLY A 78 24.25 -3.73 -6.53
C GLY A 78 22.92 -3.03 -6.84
N VAL A 79 22.42 -3.26 -8.05
CA VAL A 79 21.16 -2.66 -8.51
C VAL A 79 19.97 -3.18 -7.72
N SER A 80 19.10 -2.28 -7.32
CA SER A 80 17.92 -2.63 -6.51
C SER A 80 16.73 -3.09 -7.37
N ILE A 81 16.66 -2.62 -8.61
CA ILE A 81 15.59 -2.93 -9.57
C ILE A 81 16.20 -3.59 -10.82
N LYS A 82 15.62 -4.73 -11.20
CA LYS A 82 15.87 -5.36 -12.49
C LYS A 82 14.61 -5.15 -13.36
N PRO A 83 14.59 -4.21 -14.29
CA PRO A 83 13.42 -3.95 -15.12
C PRO A 83 12.96 -5.23 -15.84
N GLY A 84 11.65 -5.49 -15.80
CA GLY A 84 11.05 -6.69 -16.37
C GLY A 84 11.07 -7.92 -15.46
N SER A 85 11.70 -7.85 -14.26
CA SER A 85 11.74 -9.00 -13.35
C SER A 85 11.68 -8.57 -11.89
N SER A 86 10.48 -8.52 -11.34
CA SER A 86 10.28 -8.26 -9.91
C SER A 86 10.91 -9.35 -9.03
N LYS A 87 10.87 -10.60 -9.49
CA LYS A 87 11.47 -11.74 -8.78
C LYS A 87 12.99 -11.59 -8.59
N GLU A 88 13.69 -11.03 -9.58
CA GLU A 88 15.13 -10.83 -9.55
C GLU A 88 15.54 -9.43 -9.03
N SER A 89 14.57 -8.57 -8.74
CA SER A 89 14.81 -7.25 -8.17
C SER A 89 15.12 -7.35 -6.69
N LEU A 90 16.28 -6.85 -6.28
CA LEU A 90 16.76 -6.93 -4.90
C LEU A 90 15.79 -6.23 -3.93
N LEU A 91 15.15 -5.13 -4.35
CA LEU A 91 14.11 -4.47 -3.57
C LEU A 91 13.00 -5.44 -3.15
N MET A 92 12.49 -6.24 -4.07
CA MET A 92 11.40 -7.19 -3.78
C MET A 92 11.91 -8.38 -2.95
N GLN A 93 13.12 -8.86 -3.22
CA GLN A 93 13.73 -9.92 -2.44
C GLN A 93 13.94 -9.49 -0.98
N LYS A 94 14.33 -8.22 -0.75
CA LYS A 94 14.48 -7.65 0.61
C LYS A 94 13.18 -7.49 1.35
N MET A 95 12.06 -7.39 0.65
CA MET A 95 10.71 -7.34 1.22
C MET A 95 10.11 -8.72 1.46
N SER A 96 10.74 -9.78 1.00
CA SER A 96 10.30 -11.16 1.22
C SER A 96 10.57 -11.64 2.66
N LYS A 97 9.91 -12.72 3.07
CA LYS A 97 10.15 -13.34 4.40
C LYS A 97 11.57 -13.87 4.55
N GLU A 98 12.20 -14.27 3.45
CA GLU A 98 13.54 -14.83 3.39
C GLU A 98 14.42 -13.96 2.48
N PRO A 99 14.93 -12.81 3.00
CA PRO A 99 15.77 -11.93 2.21
C PRO A 99 17.14 -12.59 1.94
N PRO A 100 17.79 -12.30 0.81
CA PRO A 100 19.03 -12.94 0.40
C PRO A 100 20.22 -12.63 1.35
N PHE A 101 20.09 -11.58 2.15
CA PHE A 101 21.07 -11.22 3.18
C PHE A 101 20.44 -10.28 4.23
N GLY A 102 21.01 -10.23 5.42
CA GLY A 102 20.61 -9.32 6.48
C GLY A 102 19.14 -9.46 6.88
N LYS A 103 18.52 -8.36 7.29
CA LYS A 103 17.13 -8.33 7.77
C LYS A 103 16.16 -8.02 6.64
N VAL A 104 14.90 -8.46 6.82
CA VAL A 104 13.77 -8.07 5.95
C VAL A 104 13.56 -6.56 5.99
N MET A 105 13.13 -6.00 4.88
CA MET A 105 12.77 -4.58 4.76
C MET A 105 11.27 -4.42 4.41
N PRO A 106 10.56 -3.46 5.02
CA PRO A 106 10.97 -2.65 6.18
C PRO A 106 11.26 -3.52 7.41
N PRO A 107 12.10 -3.03 8.37
CA PRO A 107 12.40 -3.79 9.58
C PRO A 107 11.16 -4.05 10.43
N PRO A 108 11.12 -5.13 11.23
CA PRO A 108 10.06 -5.38 12.20
C PRO A 108 9.83 -4.14 13.09
N LYS A 109 8.56 -3.86 13.43
CA LYS A 109 8.10 -2.67 14.19
C LYS A 109 8.05 -1.36 13.38
N LYS A 110 8.48 -1.32 12.14
CA LYS A 110 8.24 -0.18 11.22
C LYS A 110 6.94 -0.40 10.44
N LYS A 111 6.32 0.69 9.99
CA LYS A 111 5.16 0.60 9.07
C LYS A 111 5.60 -0.06 7.77
N THR A 112 4.76 -0.95 7.26
CA THR A 112 5.00 -1.68 6.02
C THR A 112 3.98 -1.29 4.95
N PRO A 113 4.32 -1.35 3.67
CA PRO A 113 3.33 -1.24 2.60
C PRO A 113 2.27 -2.33 2.72
N THR A 114 1.06 -2.04 2.26
CA THR A 114 0.00 -3.06 2.17
C THR A 114 0.33 -4.08 1.07
N PRO A 115 -0.27 -5.28 1.09
CA PRO A 115 -0.09 -6.26 0.01
C PRO A 115 -0.38 -5.67 -1.38
N GLU A 116 -1.41 -4.83 -1.50
CA GLU A 116 -1.79 -4.17 -2.76
C GLU A 116 -0.70 -3.21 -3.23
N GLN A 117 -0.10 -2.45 -2.31
CA GLN A 117 1.01 -1.54 -2.62
C GLN A 117 2.28 -2.31 -3.03
N VAL A 118 2.55 -3.45 -2.41
CA VAL A 118 3.64 -4.33 -2.82
C VAL A 118 3.39 -4.87 -4.23
N GLU A 119 2.17 -5.28 -4.53
CA GLU A 119 1.78 -5.75 -5.88
C GLU A 119 1.87 -4.64 -6.95
N LEU A 120 1.61 -3.37 -6.60
CA LEU A 120 1.85 -2.24 -7.52
C LEU A 120 3.33 -2.09 -7.84
N ILE A 121 4.21 -2.17 -6.84
CA ILE A 121 5.67 -2.10 -7.08
C ILE A 121 6.11 -3.26 -7.98
N LYS A 122 5.64 -4.48 -7.72
CA LYS A 122 5.94 -5.66 -8.56
C LYS A 122 5.49 -5.44 -10.01
N ALA A 123 4.23 -5.03 -10.20
CA ALA A 123 3.68 -4.79 -11.52
C ALA A 123 4.45 -3.70 -12.28
N TRP A 124 4.84 -2.61 -11.62
CA TRP A 124 5.67 -1.57 -12.20
C TRP A 124 7.02 -2.12 -12.67
N ILE A 125 7.69 -2.94 -11.83
CA ILE A 125 8.97 -3.55 -12.19
C ILE A 125 8.80 -4.47 -13.39
N ASP A 126 7.79 -5.35 -13.36
CA ASP A 126 7.53 -6.33 -14.44
C ASP A 126 7.15 -5.65 -15.75
N GLN A 127 6.58 -4.44 -15.71
CA GLN A 127 6.30 -3.58 -16.87
C GLN A 127 7.54 -2.79 -17.36
N GLY A 128 8.71 -3.04 -16.81
CA GLY A 128 9.96 -2.45 -17.27
C GLY A 128 10.45 -1.27 -16.40
N ALA A 129 9.86 -1.05 -15.22
CA ALA A 129 10.29 -0.04 -14.25
C ALA A 129 10.48 1.36 -14.86
N LYS A 130 9.55 1.82 -15.68
CA LYS A 130 9.65 3.10 -16.40
C LYS A 130 9.47 4.30 -15.46
N LYS A 131 10.18 5.40 -15.76
CA LYS A 131 9.95 6.71 -15.15
C LYS A 131 8.77 7.39 -15.84
N ASN A 132 7.55 7.21 -15.33
CA ASN A 132 6.30 7.71 -15.93
C ASN A 132 5.35 8.31 -14.89
#